data_23fb4771aac1fedfa3d3e39eb3aae4f8
#
_entry.id   23fb4771aac1fedfa3d3e39eb3aae4f8
#
_cell.length_a   1.000
_cell.length_b   1.000
_cell.length_c   1.000
_cell.angle_alpha   90.00
_cell.angle_beta   90.00
_cell.angle_gamma   90.00
#
_symmetry.space_group_name_H-M   'P 1'
#
loop_
_entity.id
_entity.type
_entity.pdbx_description
1 polymer ?
#
loop_
_entity_poly.entity_id
_entity_poly.type
_entity_poly.pdbx_seq_one_letter_code
_entity_poly.pdbx_strand_id
1 'polypeptide(L)'
;MSRPDPEAVEKMHRFFAVECNNRAWELTEQASRSEEETHEMRTNAHAAAYHWAVIGPPVNRMRARMLLAEVAAQDGNGALALSLAQSGCEFFEKEDGTDWDRAFATLELAYAHAVSGQHEEVSSLLEKATARGEQLAEKSEREFFAENHQRISGLIAKL
;
A
#
# COMPACT_ATOMS: atom_id res chain seq x y z
N MET A 1 36.67 -10.44 8.84
CA MET A 1 35.88 -9.60 7.92
C MET A 1 35.68 -8.24 8.57
N SER A 2 36.15 -7.16 7.94
CA SER A 2 35.83 -5.79 8.39
C SER A 2 34.33 -5.52 8.19
N ARG A 3 33.70 -4.80 9.13
CA ARG A 3 32.32 -4.34 8.94
C ARG A 3 32.27 -3.43 7.70
N PRO A 4 31.20 -3.55 6.88
CA PRO A 4 31.04 -2.62 5.77
C PRO A 4 30.85 -1.18 6.27
N ASP A 5 31.19 -0.22 5.43
CA ASP A 5 30.99 1.19 5.71
C ASP A 5 29.51 1.50 6.01
N PRO A 6 29.18 2.17 7.13
CA PRO A 6 27.79 2.48 7.49
C PRO A 6 27.03 3.27 6.42
N GLU A 7 27.67 4.21 5.74
CA GLU A 7 27.06 4.99 4.67
C GLU A 7 26.73 4.11 3.45
N ALA A 8 27.62 3.19 3.10
CA ALA A 8 27.37 2.23 2.03
C ALA A 8 26.19 1.29 2.39
N VAL A 9 26.10 0.86 3.64
CA VAL A 9 24.97 0.04 4.12
C VAL A 9 23.65 0.80 4.03
N GLU A 10 23.61 2.07 4.46
CA GLU A 10 22.40 2.91 4.35
C GLU A 10 21.94 3.08 2.90
N LYS A 11 22.88 3.36 1.98
CA LYS A 11 22.58 3.45 0.54
C LYS A 11 22.01 2.16 -0.02
N MET A 12 22.52 1.01 0.39
CA MET A 12 21.99 -0.31 -0.01
C MET A 12 20.57 -0.53 0.54
N HIS A 13 20.33 -0.22 1.80
CA HIS A 13 18.97 -0.30 2.36
C HIS A 13 17.99 0.59 1.57
N ARG A 14 18.37 1.82 1.24
CA ARG A 14 17.53 2.74 0.46
C ARG A 14 17.26 2.20 -0.94
N PHE A 15 18.28 1.69 -1.61
CA PHE A 15 18.13 1.08 -2.92
C PHE A 15 17.12 -0.09 -2.89
N PHE A 16 17.32 -1.06 -2.01
CA PHE A 16 16.42 -2.21 -1.92
C PHE A 16 15.03 -1.84 -1.41
N ALA A 17 14.88 -0.84 -0.53
CA ALA A 17 13.58 -0.35 -0.11
C ALA A 17 12.75 0.14 -1.32
N VAL A 18 13.37 0.90 -2.24
CA VAL A 18 12.71 1.42 -3.43
C VAL A 18 12.45 0.32 -4.46
N GLU A 19 13.46 -0.48 -4.81
CA GLU A 19 13.32 -1.53 -5.83
C GLU A 19 12.28 -2.58 -5.44
N CYS A 20 12.34 -3.07 -4.20
CA CYS A 20 11.36 -4.04 -3.71
C CYS A 20 9.95 -3.44 -3.63
N ASN A 21 9.83 -2.19 -3.22
CA ASN A 21 8.53 -1.50 -3.20
C ASN A 21 7.92 -1.41 -4.59
N ASN A 22 8.69 -0.93 -5.56
CA ASN A 22 8.22 -0.78 -6.94
C ASN A 22 7.83 -2.13 -7.54
N ARG A 23 8.67 -3.14 -7.34
CA ARG A 23 8.39 -4.48 -7.87
C ARG A 23 7.12 -5.09 -7.25
N ALA A 24 6.91 -4.93 -5.95
CA ALA A 24 5.69 -5.41 -5.32
C ALA A 24 4.44 -4.69 -5.86
N TRP A 25 4.49 -3.36 -6.04
CA TRP A 25 3.39 -2.60 -6.65
C TRP A 25 3.07 -3.07 -8.07
N GLU A 26 4.06 -3.21 -8.94
CA GLU A 26 3.88 -3.75 -10.30
C GLU A 26 3.13 -5.09 -10.28
N LEU A 27 3.45 -5.95 -9.33
CA LEU A 27 2.81 -7.25 -9.19
C LEU A 27 1.38 -7.14 -8.63
N THR A 28 1.09 -6.20 -7.71
CA THR A 28 -0.29 -6.01 -7.22
C THR A 28 -1.24 -5.51 -8.31
N GLU A 29 -0.73 -4.80 -9.31
CA GLU A 29 -1.52 -4.23 -10.41
C GLU A 29 -1.85 -5.23 -11.51
N GLN A 30 -1.19 -6.39 -11.54
CA GLN A 30 -1.44 -7.41 -12.55
C GLN A 30 -2.82 -8.05 -12.37
N ALA A 31 -3.55 -8.20 -13.47
CA ALA A 31 -4.89 -8.82 -13.47
C ALA A 31 -4.84 -10.33 -13.11
N SER A 32 -3.73 -10.99 -13.40
CA SER A 32 -3.45 -12.38 -13.03
C SER A 32 -1.96 -12.57 -12.76
N ARG A 33 -1.65 -13.44 -11.82
CA ARG A 33 -0.26 -13.79 -11.43
C ARG A 33 -0.13 -15.30 -11.33
N SER A 34 1.07 -15.81 -11.68
CA SER A 34 1.47 -17.17 -11.35
C SER A 34 1.70 -17.31 -9.82
N GLU A 35 1.85 -18.53 -9.34
CA GLU A 35 2.23 -18.78 -7.95
C GLU A 35 3.60 -18.17 -7.61
N GLU A 36 4.55 -18.24 -8.57
CA GLU A 36 5.88 -17.66 -8.41
C GLU A 36 5.83 -16.13 -8.31
N GLU A 37 5.07 -15.46 -9.18
CA GLU A 37 4.86 -14.00 -9.12
C GLU A 37 4.13 -13.58 -7.85
N THR A 38 3.18 -14.37 -7.36
CA THR A 38 2.51 -14.12 -6.09
C THR A 38 3.48 -14.24 -4.91
N HIS A 39 4.37 -15.23 -4.94
CA HIS A 39 5.43 -15.37 -3.94
C HIS A 39 6.43 -14.20 -4.01
N GLU A 40 6.83 -13.80 -5.22
CA GLU A 40 7.69 -12.65 -5.47
C GLU A 40 7.08 -11.35 -4.92
N MET A 41 5.79 -11.11 -5.17
CA MET A 41 5.04 -9.96 -4.64
C MET A 41 5.13 -9.86 -3.12
N ARG A 42 4.82 -10.95 -2.43
CA ARG A 42 4.90 -11.03 -0.95
C ARG A 42 6.31 -10.75 -0.44
N THR A 43 7.29 -11.41 -1.04
CA THR A 43 8.69 -11.29 -0.64
C THR A 43 9.19 -9.85 -0.80
N ASN A 44 8.90 -9.22 -1.94
CA ASN A 44 9.30 -7.84 -2.18
C ASN A 44 8.58 -6.85 -1.25
N ALA A 45 7.29 -7.02 -0.98
CA ALA A 45 6.57 -6.15 -0.04
C ALA A 45 7.16 -6.21 1.38
N HIS A 46 7.49 -7.41 1.88
CA HIS A 46 8.14 -7.59 3.17
C HIS A 46 9.57 -7.04 3.19
N ALA A 47 10.34 -7.23 2.11
CA ALA A 47 11.69 -6.68 1.99
C ALA A 47 11.65 -5.14 1.99
N ALA A 48 10.74 -4.52 1.23
CA ALA A 48 10.54 -3.07 1.23
C ALA A 48 10.23 -2.56 2.64
N ALA A 49 9.27 -3.18 3.34
CA ALA A 49 8.90 -2.80 4.70
C ALA A 49 10.08 -2.93 5.68
N TYR A 50 10.88 -4.00 5.57
CA TYR A 50 12.09 -4.17 6.39
C TYR A 50 13.11 -3.07 6.13
N HIS A 51 13.45 -2.82 4.87
CA HIS A 51 14.47 -1.83 4.52
C HIS A 51 14.03 -0.42 4.91
N TRP A 52 12.76 -0.04 4.68
CA TRP A 52 12.22 1.23 5.16
C TRP A 52 12.17 1.31 6.69
N ALA A 53 11.93 0.22 7.40
CA ALA A 53 11.98 0.21 8.86
C ALA A 53 13.38 0.54 9.40
N VAL A 54 14.43 0.15 8.69
CA VAL A 54 15.82 0.41 9.09
C VAL A 54 16.20 1.88 8.88
N ILE A 55 15.86 2.47 7.71
CA ILE A 55 16.42 3.78 7.30
C ILE A 55 15.35 4.85 7.01
N GLY A 56 14.09 4.48 6.89
CA GLY A 56 13.05 5.36 6.42
C GLY A 56 12.51 6.31 7.49
N PRO A 57 12.11 7.53 7.11
CA PRO A 57 11.29 8.37 7.98
C PRO A 57 9.92 7.73 8.22
N PRO A 58 9.16 8.15 9.25
CA PRO A 58 7.89 7.53 9.62
C PRO A 58 6.90 7.39 8.46
N VAL A 59 6.80 8.40 7.59
CA VAL A 59 5.92 8.37 6.41
C VAL A 59 6.25 7.26 5.42
N ASN A 60 7.54 7.03 5.15
CA ASN A 60 7.96 5.96 4.23
C ASN A 60 7.73 4.58 4.83
N ARG A 61 7.94 4.43 6.14
CA ARG A 61 7.61 3.18 6.85
C ARG A 61 6.11 2.88 6.76
N MET A 62 5.27 3.89 6.90
CA MET A 62 3.82 3.73 6.81
C MET A 62 3.38 3.42 5.37
N ARG A 63 3.93 4.08 4.35
CA ARG A 63 3.68 3.75 2.94
C ARG A 63 4.02 2.29 2.61
N ALA A 64 5.15 1.79 3.10
CA ALA A 64 5.52 0.38 2.93
C ALA A 64 4.54 -0.57 3.66
N ARG A 65 3.99 -0.18 4.80
CA ARG A 65 2.93 -0.94 5.49
C ARG A 65 1.60 -0.91 4.73
N MET A 66 1.29 0.17 4.02
CA MET A 66 0.12 0.20 3.14
C MET A 66 0.26 -0.76 1.97
N LEU A 67 1.45 -0.89 1.38
CA LEU A 67 1.71 -1.94 0.40
C LEU A 67 1.50 -3.35 0.99
N LEU A 68 1.92 -3.58 2.22
CA LEU A 68 1.62 -4.85 2.91
C LEU A 68 0.11 -5.05 3.15
N ALA A 69 -0.66 -3.98 3.37
CA ALA A 69 -2.13 -4.07 3.49
C ALA A 69 -2.76 -4.52 2.17
N GLU A 70 -2.36 -3.93 1.05
CA GLU A 70 -2.78 -4.33 -0.30
C GLU A 70 -2.46 -5.82 -0.57
N VAL A 71 -1.21 -6.23 -0.32
CA VAL A 71 -0.78 -7.63 -0.50
C VAL A 71 -1.59 -8.59 0.38
N ALA A 72 -1.80 -8.24 1.65
CA ALA A 72 -2.61 -9.04 2.57
C ALA A 72 -4.07 -9.16 2.11
N ALA A 73 -4.65 -8.08 1.56
CA ALA A 73 -6.00 -8.09 1.01
C ALA A 73 -6.08 -9.00 -0.22
N GLN A 74 -5.13 -8.92 -1.14
CA GLN A 74 -5.07 -9.79 -2.32
C GLN A 74 -4.84 -11.26 -1.97
N ASP A 75 -4.19 -11.54 -0.85
CA ASP A 75 -4.03 -12.89 -0.30
C ASP A 75 -5.26 -13.40 0.46
N GLY A 76 -6.31 -12.62 0.59
CA GLY A 76 -7.51 -12.96 1.36
C GLY A 76 -7.30 -12.90 2.89
N ASN A 77 -6.18 -12.34 3.36
CA ASN A 77 -5.91 -12.16 4.79
C ASN A 77 -6.54 -10.85 5.30
N GLY A 78 -7.87 -10.84 5.39
CA GLY A 78 -8.65 -9.66 5.77
C GLY A 78 -8.27 -9.10 7.13
N ALA A 79 -8.00 -9.93 8.12
CA ALA A 79 -7.62 -9.47 9.47
C ALA A 79 -6.32 -8.67 9.46
N LEU A 80 -5.30 -9.13 8.74
CA LEU A 80 -4.03 -8.42 8.60
C LEU A 80 -4.20 -7.15 7.76
N ALA A 81 -4.89 -7.25 6.61
CA ALA A 81 -5.17 -6.11 5.75
C ALA A 81 -5.88 -4.98 6.52
N LEU A 82 -6.92 -5.33 7.28
CA LEU A 82 -7.68 -4.36 8.07
C LEU A 82 -6.82 -3.68 9.15
N SER A 83 -6.05 -4.45 9.90
CA SER A 83 -5.16 -3.91 10.93
C SER A 83 -4.13 -2.93 10.35
N LEU A 84 -3.53 -3.27 9.21
CA LEU A 84 -2.54 -2.43 8.54
C LEU A 84 -3.18 -1.17 7.94
N ALA A 85 -4.31 -1.31 7.24
CA ALA A 85 -5.01 -0.19 6.61
C ALA A 85 -5.56 0.81 7.65
N GLN A 86 -6.13 0.33 8.75
CA GLN A 86 -6.56 1.19 9.87
C GLN A 86 -5.40 1.99 10.45
N SER A 87 -4.27 1.33 10.73
CA SER A 87 -3.06 2.01 11.22
C SER A 87 -2.56 3.07 10.24
N GLY A 88 -2.63 2.81 8.93
CA GLY A 88 -2.25 3.76 7.89
C GLY A 88 -3.16 4.99 7.87
N CYS A 89 -4.47 4.78 7.88
CA CYS A 89 -5.44 5.87 7.93
C CYS A 89 -5.25 6.75 9.18
N GLU A 90 -5.11 6.14 10.35
CA GLU A 90 -4.86 6.88 11.59
C GLU A 90 -3.57 7.69 11.56
N PHE A 91 -2.51 7.12 10.99
CA PHE A 91 -1.23 7.80 10.85
C PHE A 91 -1.34 9.02 9.93
N PHE A 92 -1.85 8.84 8.71
CA PHE A 92 -1.90 9.93 7.71
C PHE A 92 -2.93 11.03 8.05
N GLU A 93 -3.90 10.77 8.91
CA GLU A 93 -4.80 11.82 9.42
C GLU A 93 -4.14 12.69 10.51
N LYS A 94 -3.20 12.15 11.28
CA LYS A 94 -2.58 12.83 12.43
C LYS A 94 -1.19 13.42 12.11
N GLU A 95 -0.46 12.79 11.19
CA GLU A 95 0.95 13.08 10.92
C GLU A 95 1.14 13.73 9.53
N ASP A 96 2.38 13.81 9.06
CA ASP A 96 2.79 14.50 7.82
C ASP A 96 2.41 13.77 6.52
N GLY A 97 1.26 13.11 6.46
CA GLY A 97 0.73 12.51 5.23
C GLY A 97 0.31 13.57 4.23
N THR A 98 0.51 13.28 2.94
CA THR A 98 -0.01 14.10 1.83
C THR A 98 -1.49 13.79 1.59
N ASP A 99 -2.17 14.61 0.78
CA ASP A 99 -3.54 14.32 0.36
C ASP A 99 -3.62 13.02 -0.44
N TRP A 100 -2.56 12.69 -1.21
CA TRP A 100 -2.39 11.40 -1.86
C TRP A 100 -2.40 10.23 -0.85
N ASP A 101 -1.60 10.33 0.21
CA ASP A 101 -1.52 9.29 1.24
C ASP A 101 -2.87 9.05 1.90
N ARG A 102 -3.63 10.13 2.18
CA ARG A 102 -4.97 10.06 2.78
C ARG A 102 -6.00 9.44 1.85
N ALA A 103 -5.98 9.83 0.57
CA ALA A 103 -6.89 9.27 -0.43
C ALA A 103 -6.62 7.77 -0.62
N PHE A 104 -5.36 7.40 -0.81
CA PHE A 104 -4.95 6.02 -1.04
C PHE A 104 -5.21 5.12 0.17
N ALA A 105 -4.85 5.57 1.39
CA ALA A 105 -5.12 4.80 2.61
C ALA A 105 -6.63 4.56 2.82
N THR A 106 -7.48 5.53 2.46
CA THR A 106 -8.94 5.35 2.53
C THR A 106 -9.44 4.28 1.56
N LEU A 107 -8.88 4.24 0.35
CA LEU A 107 -9.20 3.23 -0.66
C LEU A 107 -8.78 1.82 -0.21
N GLU A 108 -7.56 1.70 0.32
CA GLU A 108 -7.04 0.45 0.90
C GLU A 108 -7.87 -0.03 2.09
N LEU A 109 -8.36 0.91 2.92
CA LEU A 109 -9.23 0.57 4.04
C LEU A 109 -10.56 0.00 3.55
N ALA A 110 -11.14 0.54 2.48
CA ALA A 110 -12.36 -0.01 1.86
C ALA A 110 -12.13 -1.45 1.39
N TYR A 111 -10.99 -1.70 0.74
CA TYR A 111 -10.64 -3.05 0.28
C TYR A 111 -10.43 -4.03 1.43
N ALA A 112 -9.72 -3.60 2.47
CA ALA A 112 -9.49 -4.41 3.67
C ALA A 112 -10.81 -4.77 4.40
N HIS A 113 -11.75 -3.84 4.51
CA HIS A 113 -13.09 -4.10 5.05
C HIS A 113 -13.84 -5.14 4.22
N ALA A 114 -13.81 -5.01 2.88
CA ALA A 114 -14.47 -5.98 1.99
C ALA A 114 -13.90 -7.40 2.16
N VAL A 115 -12.57 -7.54 2.14
CA VAL A 115 -11.89 -8.84 2.32
C VAL A 115 -12.12 -9.42 3.72
N SER A 116 -12.33 -8.56 4.73
CA SER A 116 -12.67 -8.99 6.10
C SER A 116 -14.14 -9.36 6.29
N GLY A 117 -14.99 -9.24 5.26
CA GLY A 117 -16.43 -9.46 5.36
C GLY A 117 -17.21 -8.36 6.08
N GLN A 118 -16.61 -7.20 6.30
CA GLN A 118 -17.23 -6.03 6.95
C GLN A 118 -17.81 -5.07 5.91
N HIS A 119 -18.83 -5.51 5.18
CA HIS A 119 -19.32 -4.81 3.98
C HIS A 119 -20.06 -3.49 4.27
N GLU A 120 -20.51 -3.26 5.50
CA GLU A 120 -21.28 -2.07 5.87
C GLU A 120 -20.52 -0.77 5.67
N GLU A 121 -19.19 -0.78 5.88
CA GLU A 121 -18.32 0.40 5.77
C GLU A 121 -17.80 0.63 4.33
N VAL A 122 -17.87 -0.36 3.46
CA VAL A 122 -17.19 -0.35 2.15
C VAL A 122 -17.70 0.79 1.26
N SER A 123 -19.02 0.96 1.12
CA SER A 123 -19.60 1.99 0.25
C SER A 123 -19.19 3.39 0.69
N SER A 124 -19.32 3.67 1.98
CA SER A 124 -18.95 4.97 2.57
C SER A 124 -17.45 5.27 2.40
N LEU A 125 -16.60 4.26 2.56
CA LEU A 125 -15.14 4.42 2.38
C LEU A 125 -14.77 4.65 0.90
N LEU A 126 -15.42 3.96 -0.05
CA LEU A 126 -15.21 4.20 -1.48
C LEU A 126 -15.65 5.61 -1.90
N GLU A 127 -16.80 6.08 -1.41
CA GLU A 127 -17.27 7.45 -1.64
C GLU A 127 -16.27 8.48 -1.08
N LYS A 128 -15.79 8.26 0.13
CA LYS A 128 -14.78 9.12 0.77
C LYS A 128 -13.45 9.11 0.00
N ALA A 129 -13.02 7.95 -0.47
CA ALA A 129 -11.80 7.82 -1.28
C ALA A 129 -11.94 8.56 -2.62
N THR A 130 -13.10 8.43 -3.29
CA THR A 130 -13.42 9.18 -4.53
C THR A 130 -13.32 10.68 -4.29
N ALA A 131 -14.01 11.21 -3.28
CA ALA A 131 -14.00 12.63 -2.96
C ALA A 131 -12.59 13.16 -2.68
N ARG A 132 -11.74 12.38 -1.98
CA ARG A 132 -10.34 12.72 -1.73
C ARG A 132 -9.50 12.69 -3.01
N GLY A 133 -9.68 11.68 -3.83
CA GLY A 133 -8.97 11.54 -5.11
C GLY A 133 -9.26 12.69 -6.08
N GLU A 134 -10.51 13.15 -6.16
CA GLU A 134 -10.92 14.28 -6.99
C GLU A 134 -10.31 15.62 -6.54
N GLN A 135 -9.95 15.75 -5.27
CA GLN A 135 -9.34 16.94 -4.69
C GLN A 135 -7.81 16.98 -4.80
N LEU A 136 -7.16 15.94 -5.30
CA LEU A 136 -5.71 15.93 -5.53
C LEU A 136 -5.31 17.08 -6.48
N ALA A 137 -4.25 17.79 -6.14
CA ALA A 137 -3.84 19.00 -6.85
C ALA A 137 -3.39 18.69 -8.28
N GLU A 138 -2.54 17.70 -8.45
CA GLU A 138 -1.96 17.34 -9.73
C GLU A 138 -2.89 16.45 -10.57
N LYS A 139 -3.03 16.80 -11.86
CA LYS A 139 -3.86 16.02 -12.79
C LYS A 139 -3.38 14.57 -12.90
N SER A 140 -2.07 14.36 -12.99
CA SER A 140 -1.47 13.03 -13.06
C SER A 140 -1.77 12.17 -11.83
N GLU A 141 -1.78 12.77 -10.64
CA GLU A 141 -2.17 12.08 -9.41
C GLU A 141 -3.64 11.67 -9.42
N ARG A 142 -4.53 12.58 -9.86
CA ARG A 142 -5.97 12.25 -10.00
C ARG A 142 -6.21 11.11 -10.98
N GLU A 143 -5.54 11.12 -12.13
CA GLU A 143 -5.67 10.06 -13.15
C GLU A 143 -5.17 8.72 -12.60
N PHE A 144 -3.99 8.69 -12.00
CA PHE A 144 -3.42 7.48 -11.40
C PHE A 144 -4.26 6.97 -10.23
N PHE A 145 -4.79 7.86 -9.39
CA PHE A 145 -5.71 7.47 -8.32
C PHE A 145 -7.00 6.85 -8.88
N ALA A 146 -7.59 7.44 -9.91
CA ALA A 146 -8.82 6.93 -10.53
C ALA A 146 -8.62 5.52 -11.12
N GLU A 147 -7.47 5.24 -11.74
CA GLU A 147 -7.11 3.90 -12.24
C GLU A 147 -7.03 2.89 -11.11
N ASN A 148 -6.34 3.23 -10.01
CA ASN A 148 -6.27 2.37 -8.83
C ASN A 148 -7.62 2.17 -8.14
N HIS A 149 -8.42 3.24 -8.05
CA HIS A 149 -9.78 3.14 -7.51
C HIS A 149 -10.65 2.19 -8.34
N GLN A 150 -10.59 2.28 -9.66
CA GLN A 150 -11.32 1.39 -10.56
C GLN A 150 -10.84 -0.07 -10.39
N ARG A 151 -9.54 -0.30 -10.32
CA ARG A 151 -8.95 -1.63 -10.11
C ARG A 151 -9.41 -2.24 -8.78
N ILE A 152 -9.26 -1.53 -7.68
CA ILE A 152 -9.64 -2.00 -6.35
C ILE A 152 -11.15 -2.21 -6.24
N SER A 153 -11.97 -1.30 -6.76
CA SER A 153 -13.43 -1.48 -6.82
C SER A 153 -13.82 -2.73 -7.60
N GLY A 154 -13.10 -3.03 -8.69
CA GLY A 154 -13.27 -4.26 -9.46
C GLY A 154 -12.87 -5.52 -8.69
N LEU A 155 -11.87 -5.46 -7.81
CA LEU A 155 -11.51 -6.57 -6.92
C LEU A 155 -12.59 -6.77 -5.84
N ILE A 156 -13.06 -5.69 -5.22
CA ILE A 156 -14.13 -5.73 -4.20
C ILE A 156 -15.42 -6.33 -4.78
N ALA A 157 -15.77 -5.98 -6.03
CA ALA A 157 -16.98 -6.49 -6.67
C ALA A 157 -16.96 -8.00 -6.96
N LYS A 158 -15.81 -8.66 -6.80
CA LYS A 158 -15.64 -10.11 -6.99
C LYS A 158 -15.68 -10.91 -5.66
N LEU A 159 -15.74 -10.24 -4.54
CA LEU A 159 -15.83 -10.82 -3.21
C LEU A 159 -17.27 -11.14 -2.85
#